data_b77740672de3e9974e06f1120219cebb
#
_entry.id   b77740672de3e9974e06f1120219cebb
#
_cell.length_a   1.000
_cell.length_b   1.000
_cell.length_c   1.000
_cell.angle_alpha   90.00
_cell.angle_beta   90.00
_cell.angle_gamma   90.00
#
_symmetry.space_group_name_H-M   'P 1'
#
loop_
_entity.id
_entity.type
_entity.pdbx_description
1 polymer ?
#
loop_
_entity_poly.entity_id
_entity_poly.type
_entity_poly.pdbx_seq_one_letter_code
_entity_poly.pdbx_strand_id
1 'polypeptide(L)'
;METEIILPLLAYLALIAGLSVFAMRKQRQGSFLTEYFLGSRSMGGFVLAMTVTTTYISASSFIGGPGAAYKYGLGWVLLAMIQVPAVWLSLGVLGKKFAILARRYNAVTLNDMLYARYRSTLLIWLASISLLVAFIGAMTVQFIGGARLLETAAGIPYDTGLLIFGGTIALYTAFGGFRASVLNDAMQGLVMLVGTFLLLSEKDRKSTRLNSSHSP
;
A
#
# COMPACT_ATOMS: atom_id res chain seq x y z
N MET A 1 10.93 8.27 25.99
CA MET A 1 10.15 7.31 25.19
C MET A 1 9.40 8.00 24.04
N GLU A 2 8.76 9.15 24.25
CA GLU A 2 8.02 9.86 23.18
C GLU A 2 8.94 10.45 22.09
N THR A 3 10.07 11.03 22.44
CA THR A 3 11.02 11.62 21.48
C THR A 3 11.68 10.60 20.55
N GLU A 4 11.92 9.38 21.01
CA GLU A 4 12.52 8.30 20.22
C GLU A 4 11.59 7.78 19.13
N ILE A 5 10.28 7.96 19.29
CA ILE A 5 9.27 7.56 18.31
C ILE A 5 8.84 8.75 17.44
N ILE A 6 8.69 9.93 18.04
CA ILE A 6 8.22 11.13 17.34
C ILE A 6 9.23 11.60 16.29
N LEU A 7 10.53 11.58 16.61
CA LEU A 7 11.56 12.04 15.68
C LEU A 7 11.64 11.21 14.39
N PRO A 8 11.69 9.86 14.43
CA PRO A 8 11.61 9.05 13.21
C PRO A 8 10.31 9.24 12.45
N LEU A 9 9.19 9.42 13.14
CA LEU A 9 7.89 9.67 12.51
C LEU A 9 7.88 10.99 11.73
N LEU A 10 8.34 12.07 12.34
CA LEU A 10 8.45 13.38 11.68
C LEU A 10 9.43 13.35 10.51
N ALA A 11 10.58 12.69 10.65
CA ALA A 11 11.54 12.51 9.58
C ALA A 11 10.92 11.73 8.40
N TYR A 12 10.16 10.70 8.70
CA TYR A 12 9.42 9.92 7.69
C TYR A 12 8.35 10.75 6.97
N LEU A 13 7.53 11.52 7.70
CA LEU A 13 6.54 12.41 7.11
C LEU A 13 7.18 13.49 6.23
N ALA A 14 8.30 14.08 6.68
CA ALA A 14 9.07 15.04 5.90
C ALA A 14 9.65 14.41 4.62
N LEU A 15 10.12 13.16 4.68
CA LEU A 15 10.58 12.41 3.51
C LEU A 15 9.46 12.19 2.50
N ILE A 16 8.28 11.74 2.94
CA ILE A 16 7.10 11.56 2.08
C ILE A 16 6.70 12.89 1.41
N ALA A 17 6.64 13.97 2.18
CA ALA A 17 6.32 15.29 1.65
C ALA A 17 7.37 15.73 0.62
N GLY A 18 8.65 15.53 0.90
CA GLY A 18 9.76 15.85 -0.02
C GLY A 18 9.68 15.05 -1.32
N LEU A 19 9.42 13.74 -1.26
CA LEU A 19 9.24 12.88 -2.43
C LEU A 19 8.02 13.31 -3.25
N SER A 20 6.93 13.70 -2.60
CA SER A 20 5.73 14.19 -3.27
C SER A 20 6.01 15.48 -4.04
N VAL A 21 6.67 16.46 -3.41
CA VAL A 21 7.09 17.70 -4.06
C VAL A 21 8.07 17.43 -5.22
N PHE A 22 9.01 16.51 -5.04
CA PHE A 22 9.93 16.10 -6.11
C PHE A 22 9.18 15.49 -7.30
N ALA A 23 8.22 14.59 -7.03
CA ALA A 23 7.38 13.98 -8.05
C ALA A 23 6.58 15.02 -8.83
N MET A 24 6.00 16.01 -8.13
CA MET A 24 5.24 17.10 -8.75
C MET A 24 6.11 17.96 -9.68
N ARG A 25 7.36 18.29 -9.28
CA ARG A 25 8.26 19.13 -10.09
C ARG A 25 8.67 18.44 -11.40
N LYS A 26 8.69 17.13 -11.44
CA LYS A 26 9.06 16.33 -12.63
C LYS A 26 7.88 16.04 -13.56
N GLN A 27 6.69 16.51 -13.22
CA GLN A 27 5.39 16.21 -13.87
C GLN A 27 5.11 17.17 -15.03
N ARG A 28 5.82 17.09 -16.15
CA ARG A 28 5.64 18.06 -17.25
C ARG A 28 5.65 17.53 -18.68
N GLN A 29 5.24 16.26 -18.92
CA GLN A 29 5.17 15.75 -20.31
C GLN A 29 3.92 14.91 -20.52
N GLY A 30 2.89 15.46 -21.16
CA GLY A 30 1.71 14.72 -21.60
C GLY A 30 0.38 15.37 -21.21
N SER A 31 -0.72 14.67 -21.52
CA SER A 31 -2.08 15.06 -21.09
C SER A 31 -2.16 14.94 -19.56
N PHE A 32 -2.74 15.96 -18.91
CA PHE A 32 -2.92 16.00 -17.46
C PHE A 32 -3.54 14.70 -16.90
N LEU A 33 -4.57 14.19 -17.54
CA LEU A 33 -5.24 12.95 -17.11
C LEU A 33 -4.32 11.72 -17.16
N THR A 34 -3.57 11.56 -18.23
CA THR A 34 -2.64 10.43 -18.38
C THR A 34 -1.48 10.53 -17.40
N GLU A 35 -0.98 11.73 -17.16
CA GLU A 35 0.09 11.95 -16.18
C GLU A 35 -0.41 11.74 -14.76
N TYR A 36 -1.55 12.33 -14.39
CA TYR A 36 -2.09 12.28 -13.04
C TYR A 36 -2.54 10.87 -12.63
N PHE A 37 -3.20 10.12 -13.54
CA PHE A 37 -3.73 8.79 -13.23
C PHE A 37 -2.81 7.62 -13.58
N LEU A 38 -1.87 7.78 -14.53
CA LEU A 38 -1.03 6.68 -15.03
C LEU A 38 0.47 6.98 -14.94
N GLY A 39 0.88 8.18 -14.49
CA GLY A 39 2.29 8.59 -14.47
C GLY A 39 2.96 8.45 -15.84
N SER A 40 2.22 8.75 -16.92
CA SER A 40 2.65 8.57 -18.32
C SER A 40 3.08 7.14 -18.69
N ARG A 41 2.71 6.15 -17.90
CA ARG A 41 3.13 4.72 -18.06
C ARG A 41 4.65 4.53 -18.13
N SER A 42 5.42 5.41 -17.49
CA SER A 42 6.90 5.46 -17.56
C SER A 42 7.60 4.87 -16.34
N MET A 43 6.85 4.23 -15.42
CA MET A 43 7.41 3.68 -14.20
C MET A 43 8.22 2.40 -14.48
N GLY A 44 9.40 2.31 -13.85
CA GLY A 44 10.25 1.13 -13.94
C GLY A 44 9.66 -0.07 -13.21
N GLY A 45 10.02 -1.28 -13.66
CA GLY A 45 9.49 -2.53 -13.10
C GLY A 45 9.76 -2.70 -11.61
N PHE A 46 10.92 -2.26 -11.12
CA PHE A 46 11.25 -2.31 -9.69
C PHE A 46 10.32 -1.44 -8.84
N VAL A 47 10.08 -0.20 -9.28
CA VAL A 47 9.19 0.74 -8.60
C VAL A 47 7.76 0.18 -8.55
N LEU A 48 7.26 -0.36 -9.67
CA LEU A 48 5.95 -1.01 -9.73
C LEU A 48 5.86 -2.26 -8.85
N ALA A 49 6.92 -3.07 -8.78
CA ALA A 49 6.97 -4.23 -7.90
C ALA A 49 6.88 -3.81 -6.43
N MET A 50 7.61 -2.77 -6.02
CA MET A 50 7.53 -2.23 -4.66
C MET A 50 6.14 -1.67 -4.35
N THR A 51 5.53 -0.92 -5.28
CA THR A 51 4.15 -0.42 -5.13
C THR A 51 3.15 -1.55 -4.96
N VAL A 52 3.24 -2.60 -5.77
CA VAL A 52 2.37 -3.78 -5.62
C VAL A 52 2.57 -4.42 -4.25
N THR A 53 3.82 -4.58 -3.81
CA THR A 53 4.14 -5.15 -2.50
C THR A 53 3.51 -4.33 -1.37
N THR A 54 3.68 -3.01 -1.37
CA THR A 54 3.09 -2.12 -0.35
C THR A 54 1.57 -2.08 -0.40
N THR A 55 0.97 -2.17 -1.58
CA THR A 55 -0.49 -2.24 -1.72
C THR A 55 -1.06 -3.51 -1.08
N TYR A 56 -0.36 -4.62 -1.19
CA TYR A 56 -0.77 -5.88 -0.55
C TYR A 56 -0.45 -5.94 0.95
N ILE A 57 0.68 -5.37 1.36
CA ILE A 57 1.07 -5.30 2.76
C ILE A 57 0.43 -4.04 3.38
N SER A 58 -0.74 -4.22 3.96
CA SER A 58 -1.55 -3.14 4.53
C SER A 58 -1.59 -3.19 6.07
N ALA A 59 -2.22 -2.22 6.70
CA ALA A 59 -2.47 -2.24 8.15
C ALA A 59 -3.19 -3.51 8.60
N SER A 60 -4.11 -4.04 7.79
CA SER A 60 -4.78 -5.31 8.05
C SER A 60 -3.81 -6.49 8.05
N SER A 61 -2.77 -6.48 7.22
CA SER A 61 -1.76 -7.54 7.17
C SER A 61 -0.82 -7.51 8.39
N PHE A 62 -0.37 -6.32 8.80
CA PHE A 62 0.58 -6.17 9.90
C PHE A 62 -0.06 -6.22 11.29
N ILE A 63 -1.26 -5.69 11.45
CA ILE A 63 -1.97 -5.61 12.74
C ILE A 63 -3.05 -6.69 12.82
N GLY A 64 -3.93 -6.73 11.82
CA GLY A 64 -5.09 -7.63 11.80
C GLY A 64 -4.70 -9.09 11.57
N GLY A 65 -3.77 -9.36 10.67
CA GLY A 65 -3.31 -10.71 10.32
C GLY A 65 -2.73 -11.49 11.50
N PRO A 66 -1.71 -10.97 12.21
CA PRO A 66 -1.18 -11.61 13.41
C PRO A 66 -2.21 -11.79 14.53
N GLY A 67 -3.07 -10.78 14.76
CA GLY A 67 -4.15 -10.87 15.74
C GLY A 67 -5.18 -11.96 15.39
N ALA A 68 -5.54 -12.08 14.11
CA ALA A 68 -6.43 -13.13 13.64
C ALA A 68 -5.76 -14.53 13.67
N ALA A 69 -4.47 -14.62 13.34
CA ALA A 69 -3.71 -15.85 13.47
C ALA A 69 -3.63 -16.32 14.93
N TYR A 70 -3.45 -15.40 15.87
CA TYR A 70 -3.48 -15.70 17.29
C TYR A 70 -4.85 -16.23 17.74
N LYS A 71 -5.94 -15.62 17.24
CA LYS A 71 -7.32 -15.98 17.63
C LYS A 71 -7.82 -17.27 16.95
N TYR A 72 -7.53 -17.46 15.67
CA TYR A 72 -8.10 -18.51 14.84
C TYR A 72 -7.08 -19.63 14.47
N GLY A 73 -5.82 -19.48 14.86
CA GLY A 73 -4.78 -20.49 14.67
C GLY A 73 -4.27 -20.62 13.24
N LEU A 74 -3.68 -21.81 12.94
CA LEU A 74 -3.02 -22.11 11.67
C LEU A 74 -3.91 -21.98 10.43
N GLY A 75 -5.24 -22.18 10.56
CA GLY A 75 -6.17 -22.02 9.45
C GLY A 75 -6.12 -20.61 8.85
N TRP A 76 -5.95 -19.58 9.68
CA TRP A 76 -5.78 -18.20 9.20
C TRP A 76 -4.46 -18.00 8.47
N VAL A 77 -3.38 -18.60 8.94
CA VAL A 77 -2.06 -18.54 8.29
C VAL A 77 -2.10 -19.18 6.90
N LEU A 78 -2.74 -20.33 6.75
CA LEU A 78 -2.94 -21.01 5.46
C LEU A 78 -3.75 -20.14 4.50
N LEU A 79 -4.80 -19.49 4.98
CA LEU A 79 -5.60 -18.55 4.18
C LEU A 79 -4.76 -17.35 3.72
N ALA A 80 -3.89 -16.81 4.56
CA ALA A 80 -2.96 -15.76 4.18
C ALA A 80 -1.94 -16.22 3.11
N MET A 81 -1.46 -17.44 3.20
CA MET A 81 -0.51 -18.01 2.23
C MET A 81 -1.09 -18.16 0.82
N ILE A 82 -2.40 -18.33 0.67
CA ILE A 82 -3.08 -18.38 -0.64
C ILE A 82 -2.98 -17.04 -1.39
N GLN A 83 -2.78 -15.94 -0.69
CA GLN A 83 -2.61 -14.62 -1.29
C GLN A 83 -1.40 -14.56 -2.25
N VAL A 84 -0.31 -15.26 -1.93
CA VAL A 84 0.93 -15.22 -2.73
C VAL A 84 0.71 -15.76 -4.15
N PRO A 85 0.22 -17.01 -4.36
CA PRO A 85 -0.06 -17.51 -5.69
C PRO A 85 -1.19 -16.73 -6.40
N ALA A 86 -2.18 -16.19 -5.67
CA ALA A 86 -3.25 -15.39 -6.25
C ALA A 86 -2.72 -14.11 -6.90
N VAL A 87 -1.81 -13.39 -6.23
CA VAL A 87 -1.14 -12.21 -6.78
C VAL A 87 -0.31 -12.56 -8.01
N TRP A 88 0.47 -13.64 -7.92
CA TRP A 88 1.32 -14.09 -9.02
C TRP A 88 0.50 -14.45 -10.26
N LEU A 89 -0.61 -15.18 -10.10
CA LEU A 89 -1.52 -15.52 -11.19
C LEU A 89 -2.20 -14.27 -11.77
N SER A 90 -2.69 -13.39 -10.91
CA SER A 90 -3.41 -12.18 -11.35
C SER A 90 -2.50 -11.22 -12.11
N LEU A 91 -1.33 -10.91 -11.59
CA LEU A 91 -0.42 -9.94 -12.21
C LEU A 91 0.51 -10.58 -13.26
N GLY A 92 1.01 -11.78 -13.00
CA GLY A 92 1.92 -12.48 -13.91
C GLY A 92 1.24 -12.99 -15.17
N VAL A 93 0.06 -13.59 -15.03
CA VAL A 93 -0.68 -14.18 -16.17
C VAL A 93 -1.61 -13.17 -16.82
N LEU A 94 -2.44 -12.48 -16.02
CA LEU A 94 -3.46 -11.56 -16.57
C LEU A 94 -2.91 -10.16 -16.80
N GLY A 95 -1.95 -9.69 -16.02
CA GLY A 95 -1.44 -8.32 -16.10
C GLY A 95 -0.89 -7.95 -17.48
N LYS A 96 -0.16 -8.86 -18.13
CA LYS A 96 0.33 -8.64 -19.50
C LYS A 96 -0.81 -8.47 -20.51
N LYS A 97 -1.85 -9.30 -20.42
CA LYS A 97 -3.01 -9.21 -21.29
C LYS A 97 -3.78 -7.91 -21.05
N PHE A 98 -3.95 -7.52 -19.78
CA PHE A 98 -4.57 -6.25 -19.42
C PHE A 98 -3.78 -5.05 -19.96
N ALA A 99 -2.47 -5.06 -19.84
CA ALA A 99 -1.62 -3.97 -20.36
C ALA A 99 -1.74 -3.81 -21.87
N ILE A 100 -1.80 -4.91 -22.64
CA ILE A 100 -1.99 -4.89 -24.09
C ILE A 100 -3.37 -4.32 -24.45
N LEU A 101 -4.41 -4.80 -23.76
CA LEU A 101 -5.78 -4.33 -24.01
C LEU A 101 -5.95 -2.85 -23.63
N ALA A 102 -5.41 -2.43 -22.49
CA ALA A 102 -5.45 -1.04 -22.04
C ALA A 102 -4.80 -0.09 -23.05
N ARG A 103 -3.67 -0.49 -23.64
CA ARG A 103 -3.03 0.29 -24.72
C ARG A 103 -3.87 0.29 -26.00
N ARG A 104 -4.42 -0.85 -26.38
CA ARG A 104 -5.23 -0.98 -27.60
C ARG A 104 -6.50 -0.12 -27.57
N TYR A 105 -7.16 -0.04 -26.42
CA TYR A 105 -8.38 0.74 -26.23
C TYR A 105 -8.11 2.15 -25.65
N ASN A 106 -6.85 2.51 -25.48
CA ASN A 106 -6.45 3.77 -24.84
C ASN A 106 -7.11 4.01 -23.48
N ALA A 107 -7.36 2.91 -22.76
CA ALA A 107 -8.07 2.92 -21.49
C ALA A 107 -7.19 3.50 -20.37
N VAL A 108 -7.76 4.38 -19.56
CA VAL A 108 -7.15 4.99 -18.37
C VAL A 108 -7.63 4.27 -17.11
N THR A 109 -8.88 3.83 -17.12
CA THR A 109 -9.53 3.17 -15.99
C THR A 109 -9.96 1.74 -16.32
N LEU A 110 -10.26 0.95 -15.28
CA LEU A 110 -10.87 -0.37 -15.45
C LEU A 110 -12.23 -0.26 -16.16
N ASN A 111 -12.99 0.79 -15.88
CA ASN A 111 -14.29 1.02 -16.48
C ASN A 111 -14.21 1.26 -18.00
N ASP A 112 -13.16 1.92 -18.48
CA ASP A 112 -12.94 2.10 -19.92
C ASP A 112 -12.74 0.74 -20.60
N MET A 113 -12.02 -0.19 -19.97
CA MET A 113 -11.83 -1.55 -20.49
C MET A 113 -13.13 -2.34 -20.49
N LEU A 114 -13.91 -2.24 -19.41
CA LEU A 114 -15.22 -2.89 -19.31
C LEU A 114 -16.18 -2.35 -20.39
N TYR A 115 -16.19 -1.03 -20.59
CA TYR A 115 -17.00 -0.42 -21.64
C TYR A 115 -16.56 -0.85 -23.04
N ALA A 116 -15.26 -0.87 -23.31
CA ALA A 116 -14.73 -1.33 -24.59
C ALA A 116 -15.14 -2.79 -24.90
N ARG A 117 -15.23 -3.64 -23.86
CA ARG A 117 -15.58 -5.06 -24.01
C ARG A 117 -17.08 -5.31 -24.10
N TYR A 118 -17.86 -4.69 -23.23
CA TYR A 118 -19.27 -5.06 -23.03
C TYR A 118 -20.26 -4.05 -23.60
N ARG A 119 -19.83 -2.81 -23.90
CA ARG A 119 -20.67 -1.74 -24.45
C ARG A 119 -21.95 -1.49 -23.65
N SER A 120 -21.95 -1.76 -22.35
CA SER A 120 -23.11 -1.65 -21.47
C SER A 120 -22.89 -0.57 -20.42
N THR A 121 -23.68 0.48 -20.49
CA THR A 121 -23.65 1.58 -19.51
C THR A 121 -24.07 1.12 -18.12
N LEU A 122 -25.07 0.22 -18.04
CA LEU A 122 -25.52 -0.35 -16.76
C LEU A 122 -24.39 -1.10 -16.06
N LEU A 123 -23.63 -1.91 -16.80
CA LEU A 123 -22.47 -2.63 -16.25
C LEU A 123 -21.43 -1.67 -15.66
N ILE A 124 -21.17 -0.54 -16.34
CA ILE A 124 -20.21 0.46 -15.85
C ILE A 124 -20.68 1.10 -14.56
N TRP A 125 -21.95 1.47 -14.46
CA TRP A 125 -22.51 2.03 -13.23
C TRP A 125 -22.43 1.04 -12.07
N LEU A 126 -22.81 -0.22 -12.28
CA LEU A 126 -22.71 -1.26 -11.24
C LEU A 126 -21.25 -1.51 -10.83
N ALA A 127 -20.32 -1.59 -11.77
CA ALA A 127 -18.91 -1.75 -11.47
C ALA A 127 -18.36 -0.55 -10.72
N SER A 128 -18.71 0.68 -11.11
CA SER A 128 -18.26 1.90 -10.44
C SER A 128 -18.74 1.98 -8.99
N ILE A 129 -20.02 1.70 -8.75
CA ILE A 129 -20.59 1.71 -7.40
C ILE A 129 -19.95 0.62 -6.53
N SER A 130 -19.79 -0.59 -7.08
CA SER A 130 -19.16 -1.70 -6.36
C SER A 130 -17.70 -1.38 -5.97
N LEU A 131 -16.92 -0.81 -6.90
CA LEU A 131 -15.55 -0.39 -6.64
C LEU A 131 -15.50 0.74 -5.58
N LEU A 132 -16.39 1.72 -5.68
CA LEU A 132 -16.47 2.82 -4.71
C LEU A 132 -16.71 2.30 -3.30
N VAL A 133 -17.71 1.43 -3.13
CA VAL A 133 -18.03 0.82 -1.82
C VAL A 133 -16.86 -0.01 -1.29
N ALA A 134 -16.23 -0.82 -2.14
CA ALA A 134 -15.07 -1.63 -1.78
C ALA A 134 -13.87 -0.76 -1.34
N PHE A 135 -13.57 0.33 -2.06
CA PHE A 135 -12.48 1.23 -1.71
C PHE A 135 -12.76 2.05 -0.44
N ILE A 136 -14.00 2.49 -0.22
CA ILE A 136 -14.36 3.15 1.04
C ILE A 136 -14.10 2.22 2.22
N GLY A 137 -14.53 0.96 2.15
CA GLY A 137 -14.27 -0.03 3.18
C GLY A 137 -12.77 -0.28 3.40
N ALA A 138 -12.00 -0.46 2.32
CA ALA A 138 -10.56 -0.66 2.39
C ALA A 138 -9.83 0.54 3.02
N MET A 139 -10.17 1.77 2.62
CA MET A 139 -9.58 3.00 3.19
C MET A 139 -9.94 3.20 4.66
N THR A 140 -11.16 2.88 5.05
CA THR A 140 -11.59 2.95 6.46
C THR A 140 -10.69 2.09 7.35
N VAL A 141 -10.39 0.85 6.93
CA VAL A 141 -9.49 -0.03 7.69
C VAL A 141 -8.08 0.55 7.80
N GLN A 142 -7.55 1.15 6.72
CA GLN A 142 -6.23 1.78 6.74
C GLN A 142 -6.19 2.99 7.69
N PHE A 143 -7.21 3.83 7.68
CA PHE A 143 -7.28 5.01 8.55
C PHE A 143 -7.39 4.62 10.02
N ILE A 144 -8.23 3.64 10.35
CA ILE A 144 -8.32 3.10 11.71
C ILE A 144 -6.97 2.53 12.16
N GLY A 145 -6.33 1.72 11.30
CA GLY A 145 -5.03 1.12 11.61
C GLY A 145 -3.93 2.16 11.83
N GLY A 146 -3.85 3.17 10.96
CA GLY A 146 -2.90 4.27 11.09
C GLY A 146 -3.12 5.12 12.35
N ALA A 147 -4.38 5.47 12.64
CA ALA A 147 -4.73 6.23 13.85
C ALA A 147 -4.41 5.46 15.13
N ARG A 148 -4.73 4.17 15.19
CA ARG A 148 -4.40 3.29 16.32
C ARG A 148 -2.90 3.12 16.51
N LEU A 149 -2.14 3.05 15.42
CA LEU A 149 -0.68 3.01 15.49
C LEU A 149 -0.12 4.29 16.12
N LEU A 150 -0.60 5.47 15.72
CA LEU A 150 -0.20 6.75 16.30
C LEU A 150 -0.60 6.87 17.77
N GLU A 151 -1.78 6.37 18.13
CA GLU A 151 -2.23 6.35 19.53
C GLU A 151 -1.34 5.45 20.40
N THR A 152 -1.07 4.24 19.96
CA THR A 152 -0.31 3.25 20.76
C THR A 152 1.19 3.52 20.77
N ALA A 153 1.76 4.00 19.69
CA ALA A 153 3.20 4.21 19.56
C ALA A 153 3.65 5.60 20.00
N ALA A 154 2.86 6.64 19.68
CA ALA A 154 3.23 8.04 19.95
C ALA A 154 2.39 8.73 21.03
N GLY A 155 1.40 8.05 21.61
CA GLY A 155 0.51 8.64 22.62
C GLY A 155 -0.42 9.73 22.10
N ILE A 156 -0.58 9.83 20.75
CA ILE A 156 -1.43 10.83 20.10
C ILE A 156 -2.90 10.37 20.23
N PRO A 157 -3.84 11.22 20.69
CA PRO A 157 -5.26 10.86 20.74
C PRO A 157 -5.77 10.33 19.40
N TYR A 158 -6.60 9.31 19.42
CA TYR A 158 -7.11 8.63 18.21
C TYR A 158 -7.66 9.57 17.14
N ASP A 159 -8.50 10.54 17.54
CA ASP A 159 -9.12 11.49 16.62
C ASP A 159 -8.06 12.40 15.94
N THR A 160 -7.08 12.85 16.71
CA THR A 160 -5.95 13.64 16.19
C THR A 160 -5.09 12.79 15.26
N GLY A 161 -4.81 11.56 15.63
CA GLY A 161 -4.09 10.58 14.81
C GLY A 161 -4.79 10.31 13.48
N LEU A 162 -6.12 10.19 13.51
CA LEU A 162 -6.94 10.01 12.31
C LEU A 162 -6.84 11.20 11.35
N LEU A 163 -6.90 12.42 11.88
CA LEU A 163 -6.77 13.64 11.08
C LEU A 163 -5.36 13.80 10.50
N ILE A 164 -4.32 13.54 11.29
CA ILE A 164 -2.92 13.60 10.82
C ILE A 164 -2.69 12.59 9.72
N PHE A 165 -3.04 11.32 9.96
CA PHE A 165 -2.82 10.24 9.01
C PHE A 165 -3.65 10.43 7.73
N GLY A 166 -4.95 10.64 7.87
CA GLY A 166 -5.86 10.85 6.74
C GLY A 166 -5.56 12.13 5.97
N GLY A 167 -5.29 13.23 6.66
CA GLY A 167 -4.91 14.49 6.05
C GLY A 167 -3.61 14.41 5.26
N THR A 168 -2.59 13.74 5.80
CA THR A 168 -1.32 13.54 5.09
C THR A 168 -1.53 12.76 3.79
N ILE A 169 -2.28 11.65 3.84
CA ILE A 169 -2.58 10.85 2.65
C ILE A 169 -3.37 11.67 1.63
N ALA A 170 -4.42 12.35 2.06
CA ALA A 170 -5.26 13.17 1.18
C ALA A 170 -4.44 14.26 0.48
N LEU A 171 -3.59 14.96 1.23
CA LEU A 171 -2.77 16.04 0.68
C LEU A 171 -1.76 15.55 -0.36
N TYR A 172 -0.92 14.56 -0.03
CA TYR A 172 0.07 14.11 -1.00
C TYR A 172 -0.53 13.44 -2.24
N THR A 173 -1.67 12.76 -2.07
CA THR A 173 -2.37 12.13 -3.20
C THR A 173 -3.04 13.15 -4.10
N ALA A 174 -3.72 14.16 -3.51
CA ALA A 174 -4.39 15.21 -4.25
C ALA A 174 -3.41 16.04 -5.09
N PHE A 175 -2.26 16.40 -4.53
CA PHE A 175 -1.28 17.22 -5.23
C PHE A 175 -0.32 16.42 -6.12
N GLY A 176 0.06 15.22 -5.71
CA GLY A 176 1.10 14.44 -6.37
C GLY A 176 0.61 13.42 -7.39
N GLY A 177 -0.68 13.08 -7.37
CA GLY A 177 -1.29 12.07 -8.24
C GLY A 177 -0.63 10.69 -8.13
N PHE A 178 -0.81 9.86 -9.15
CA PHE A 178 -0.31 8.49 -9.22
C PHE A 178 1.21 8.38 -9.07
N ARG A 179 1.96 9.30 -9.67
CA ARG A 179 3.42 9.25 -9.63
C ARG A 179 3.98 9.45 -8.23
N ALA A 180 3.45 10.42 -7.48
CA ALA A 180 3.87 10.64 -6.09
C ALA A 180 3.48 9.45 -5.21
N SER A 181 2.28 8.91 -5.41
CA SER A 181 1.83 7.71 -4.70
C SER A 181 2.78 6.54 -4.92
N VAL A 182 3.08 6.21 -6.17
CA VAL A 182 3.97 5.09 -6.55
C VAL A 182 5.39 5.26 -6.01
N LEU A 183 5.94 6.48 -6.01
CA LEU A 183 7.27 6.74 -5.43
C LEU A 183 7.28 6.61 -3.92
N ASN A 184 6.24 7.10 -3.25
CA ASN A 184 6.07 6.92 -1.81
C ASN A 184 5.92 5.44 -1.46
N ASP A 185 5.10 4.69 -2.20
CA ASP A 185 4.93 3.25 -2.02
C ASP A 185 6.25 2.50 -2.20
N ALA A 186 7.04 2.85 -3.21
CA ALA A 186 8.34 2.22 -3.45
C ALA A 186 9.30 2.44 -2.27
N MET A 187 9.31 3.65 -1.70
CA MET A 187 10.09 3.97 -0.51
C MET A 187 9.59 3.22 0.71
N GLN A 188 8.28 3.18 0.92
CA GLN A 188 7.64 2.43 2.01
C GLN A 188 7.94 0.94 1.90
N GLY A 189 7.91 0.37 0.69
CA GLY A 189 8.26 -1.02 0.43
C GLY A 189 9.68 -1.36 0.84
N LEU A 190 10.64 -0.48 0.57
CA LEU A 190 12.03 -0.64 1.02
C LEU A 190 12.13 -0.62 2.56
N VAL A 191 11.47 0.34 3.22
CA VAL A 191 11.43 0.42 4.68
C VAL A 191 10.79 -0.83 5.28
N MET A 192 9.70 -1.32 4.72
CA MET A 192 9.04 -2.55 5.16
C MET A 192 9.94 -3.78 5.01
N LEU A 193 10.66 -3.91 3.89
CA LEU A 193 11.61 -5.01 3.69
C LEU A 193 12.72 -4.99 4.74
N VAL A 194 13.36 -3.83 4.92
CA VAL A 194 14.42 -3.67 5.93
C VAL A 194 13.89 -3.96 7.33
N GLY A 195 12.74 -3.42 7.70
CA GLY A 195 12.09 -3.65 8.99
C GLY A 195 11.77 -5.14 9.22
N THR A 196 11.28 -5.84 8.21
CA THR A 196 11.01 -7.28 8.29
C THR A 196 12.29 -8.08 8.53
N PHE A 197 13.37 -7.77 7.80
CA PHE A 197 14.66 -8.42 8.03
C PHE A 197 15.22 -8.18 9.43
N LEU A 198 15.11 -6.95 9.94
CA LEU A 198 15.53 -6.62 11.30
C LEU A 198 14.75 -7.40 12.35
N LEU A 199 13.43 -7.46 12.22
CA LEU A 199 12.57 -8.22 13.14
C LEU A 199 12.89 -9.72 13.13
N LEU A 200 13.13 -10.31 11.96
CA LEU A 200 13.51 -11.71 11.85
C LEU A 200 14.87 -11.98 12.49
N SER A 201 15.85 -11.12 12.25
CA SER A 201 17.20 -11.26 12.81
C SER A 201 17.24 -11.13 14.33
N GLU A 202 16.39 -10.28 14.92
CA GLU A 202 16.29 -10.12 16.36
C GLU A 202 15.61 -11.31 17.04
N LYS A 203 14.63 -11.91 16.37
CA LYS A 203 13.98 -13.13 16.87
C LYS A 203 14.95 -14.31 16.93
N ASP A 204 15.81 -14.49 15.93
CA ASP A 204 16.85 -15.52 15.94
C ASP A 204 17.85 -15.32 17.07
N ARG A 205 18.27 -14.08 17.34
CA ARG A 205 19.15 -13.76 18.47
C ARG A 205 18.54 -14.11 19.82
N LYS A 206 17.24 -13.84 20.04
CA LYS A 206 16.54 -14.21 21.28
C LYS A 206 16.40 -15.71 21.43
N SER A 207 16.07 -16.42 20.36
CA SER A 207 15.97 -17.89 20.33
C SER A 207 17.31 -18.56 20.65
N THR A 208 18.40 -18.07 20.06
CA THR A 208 19.76 -18.59 20.32
C THR A 208 20.22 -18.34 21.75
N ARG A 209 19.90 -17.19 22.34
CA ARG A 209 20.22 -16.87 23.75
C ARG A 209 19.44 -17.72 24.73
N LEU A 210 18.17 -18.02 24.47
CA LEU A 210 17.36 -18.92 25.29
C LEU A 210 17.87 -20.37 25.25
N ASN A 211 18.30 -20.85 24.09
CA ASN A 211 18.89 -22.18 23.95
C ASN A 211 20.26 -22.29 24.65
N SER A 212 21.08 -21.25 24.65
CA SER A 212 22.39 -21.26 25.31
C SER A 212 22.28 -21.17 26.85
N SER A 213 21.15 -20.67 27.38
CA SER A 213 20.90 -20.63 28.82
C SER A 213 20.35 -21.96 29.41
N HIS A 214 20.00 -22.91 28.56
CA HIS A 214 19.49 -24.23 28.91
C HIS A 214 20.47 -25.39 28.61
N SER A 215 21.67 -25.09 28.14
CA SER A 215 22.73 -26.11 28.02
C SER A 215 23.41 -26.27 29.41
N PRO A 216 23.46 -27.49 29.97
CA PRO A 216 24.09 -27.77 31.28
C PRO A 216 25.60 -27.51 31.26
#